data_1f87c9eec944d431d5284bf3030711c1
#
_entry.id   1f87c9eec944d431d5284bf3030711c1
#
_cell.length_a   1.000
_cell.length_b   1.000
_cell.length_c   1.000
_cell.angle_alpha   90.00
_cell.angle_beta   90.00
_cell.angle_gamma   90.00
#
_symmetry.space_group_name_H-M   'P 1'
#
loop_
_entity.id
_entity.type
_entity.pdbx_description
1 polymer ?
#
loop_
_entity_poly.entity_id
_entity_poly.type
_entity_poly.pdbx_seq_one_letter_code
_entity_poly.pdbx_strand_id
1 'polypeptide(L)'
;MKTSLKRELLDHGATVVGIADLRGFLGGEIAHLDRAVSIGVDRRLNEDTLSLLVKLEKRAVRFLKARGHRTLAIPPDSDRKKGTFISQLYSLFNHKMAATSAGLGWIGKNGLLINIEHGPRLSLGTVLTDAPLRPDLPMEHGLCGACILCREHCPSQAITGAEWSRALPFVELVKLSACRSHKATKRATDGKPNCGLCINICPYGRKETISDFGLRNEKPKAYLSLSSGGIAC
;
A
#
# COMPACT_ATOMS: atom_id res chain seq x y z
N MET A 1 0.95 -4.79 -23.45
CA MET A 1 1.81 -3.91 -22.61
C MET A 1 1.64 -4.17 -21.13
N LYS A 2 0.43 -4.03 -20.53
CA LYS A 2 0.17 -4.26 -19.08
C LYS A 2 0.69 -5.61 -18.58
N THR A 3 0.27 -6.72 -19.22
CA THR A 3 0.66 -8.09 -18.82
C THR A 3 2.17 -8.30 -18.85
N SER A 4 2.83 -7.81 -19.92
CA SER A 4 4.28 -7.93 -20.05
C SER A 4 5.03 -7.12 -19.01
N LEU A 5 4.56 -5.89 -18.69
CA LEU A 5 5.14 -5.07 -17.62
C LEU A 5 4.98 -5.73 -16.25
N LYS A 6 3.76 -6.22 -15.91
CA LYS A 6 3.54 -6.92 -14.65
C LYS A 6 4.44 -8.14 -14.51
N ARG A 7 4.53 -8.98 -15.54
CA ARG A 7 5.40 -10.17 -15.55
C ARG A 7 6.85 -9.78 -15.33
N GLU A 8 7.35 -8.80 -16.11
CA GLU A 8 8.71 -8.29 -15.97
C GLU A 8 9.06 -7.90 -14.52
N LEU A 9 8.14 -7.25 -13.82
CA LEU A 9 8.38 -6.83 -12.42
C LEU A 9 8.27 -8.00 -11.43
N LEU A 10 7.33 -8.91 -11.63
CA LEU A 10 7.16 -10.11 -10.79
C LEU A 10 8.36 -11.04 -10.90
N ASP A 11 8.87 -11.29 -12.11
CA ASP A 11 10.04 -12.12 -12.38
C ASP A 11 11.32 -11.54 -11.76
N HIS A 12 11.31 -10.24 -11.41
CA HIS A 12 12.45 -9.55 -10.79
C HIS A 12 12.25 -9.20 -9.30
N GLY A 13 11.30 -9.85 -8.64
CA GLY A 13 11.15 -9.82 -7.19
C GLY A 13 10.06 -8.90 -6.65
N ALA A 14 9.21 -8.32 -7.50
CA ALA A 14 7.97 -7.75 -7.00
C ALA A 14 7.07 -8.87 -6.48
N THR A 15 6.40 -8.65 -5.35
CA THR A 15 5.41 -9.58 -4.82
C THR A 15 4.06 -9.37 -5.48
N VAL A 16 3.67 -8.10 -5.63
CA VAL A 16 2.42 -7.69 -6.27
C VAL A 16 2.65 -6.48 -7.17
N VAL A 17 1.92 -6.40 -8.28
CA VAL A 17 1.97 -5.26 -9.21
C VAL A 17 0.56 -4.94 -9.67
N GLY A 18 0.17 -3.68 -9.57
CA GLY A 18 -1.13 -3.18 -10.04
C GLY A 18 -1.01 -1.90 -10.85
N ILE A 19 -2.00 -1.63 -11.67
CA ILE A 19 -2.11 -0.40 -12.46
C ILE A 19 -3.27 0.42 -11.94
N ALA A 20 -2.98 1.64 -11.51
CA ALA A 20 -3.99 2.59 -11.05
C ALA A 20 -4.42 3.56 -12.15
N ASP A 21 -5.67 3.94 -12.13
CA ASP A 21 -6.18 5.15 -12.78
C ASP A 21 -6.07 6.31 -11.80
N LEU A 22 -5.36 7.35 -12.18
CA LEU A 22 -5.15 8.55 -11.37
C LEU A 22 -5.72 9.82 -12.02
N ARG A 23 -6.59 9.68 -13.00
CA ARG A 23 -7.26 10.83 -13.62
C ARG A 23 -8.03 11.62 -12.59
N GLY A 24 -7.78 12.94 -12.55
CA GLY A 24 -8.40 13.84 -11.58
C GLY A 24 -7.76 13.83 -10.17
N PHE A 25 -6.77 12.95 -9.89
CA PHE A 25 -6.06 12.92 -8.61
C PHE A 25 -4.80 13.78 -8.62
N LEU A 26 -4.15 13.90 -9.77
CA LEU A 26 -2.91 14.64 -9.92
C LEU A 26 -3.19 15.99 -10.57
N GLY A 27 -2.55 17.04 -10.05
CA GLY A 27 -2.67 18.42 -10.57
C GLY A 27 -1.36 18.95 -11.14
N GLY A 28 -1.41 20.14 -11.73
CA GLY A 28 -0.24 20.85 -12.22
C GLY A 28 0.51 20.11 -13.34
N GLU A 29 1.83 20.21 -13.29
CA GLU A 29 2.73 19.69 -14.34
C GLU A 29 2.69 18.16 -14.51
N ILE A 30 2.21 17.42 -13.51
CA ILE A 30 2.16 15.95 -13.53
C ILE A 30 0.77 15.38 -13.84
N ALA A 31 -0.23 16.24 -14.08
CA ALA A 31 -1.60 15.81 -14.39
C ALA A 31 -1.69 14.87 -15.61
N HIS A 32 -0.75 15.00 -16.53
CA HIS A 32 -0.65 14.17 -17.73
C HIS A 32 -0.15 12.73 -17.46
N LEU A 33 0.40 12.45 -16.26
CA LEU A 33 0.85 11.12 -15.85
C LEU A 33 -0.29 10.38 -15.14
N ASP A 34 -1.38 10.18 -15.82
CA ASP A 34 -2.67 9.75 -15.28
C ASP A 34 -2.78 8.26 -14.95
N ARG A 35 -1.68 7.52 -15.09
CA ARG A 35 -1.56 6.12 -14.67
C ARG A 35 -0.44 5.94 -13.66
N ALA A 36 -0.63 4.99 -12.74
CA ALA A 36 0.45 4.56 -11.85
C ALA A 36 0.66 3.05 -11.93
N VAL A 37 1.93 2.66 -12.00
CA VAL A 37 2.37 1.29 -11.73
C VAL A 37 2.69 1.22 -10.24
N SER A 38 1.82 0.58 -9.46
CA SER A 38 2.05 0.33 -8.04
C SER A 38 2.73 -1.01 -7.85
N ILE A 39 3.84 -1.01 -7.12
CA ILE A 39 4.71 -2.17 -6.92
C ILE A 39 4.76 -2.46 -5.42
N GLY A 40 4.50 -3.70 -5.02
CA GLY A 40 4.61 -4.13 -3.62
C GLY A 40 5.62 -5.27 -3.47
N VAL A 41 6.37 -5.23 -2.37
CA VAL A 41 7.29 -6.29 -1.95
C VAL A 41 6.91 -6.71 -0.53
N ASP A 42 6.70 -8.03 -0.29
CA ASP A 42 6.35 -8.59 1.03
C ASP A 42 7.56 -8.64 1.96
N ARG A 43 8.04 -7.48 2.31
CA ARG A 43 9.15 -7.28 3.25
C ARG A 43 8.96 -5.95 3.99
N ARG A 44 9.47 -5.88 5.21
CA ARG A 44 9.59 -4.59 5.92
C ARG A 44 10.57 -3.69 5.19
N LEU A 45 10.26 -2.39 5.15
CA LEU A 45 11.16 -1.41 4.54
C LEU A 45 12.46 -1.29 5.36
N ASN A 46 13.53 -1.78 4.77
CA ASN A 46 14.92 -1.65 5.19
C ASN A 46 15.76 -1.29 3.96
N GLU A 47 17.08 -1.22 4.07
CA GLU A 47 17.97 -0.85 2.97
C GLU A 47 17.88 -1.81 1.78
N ASP A 48 17.83 -3.13 2.04
CA ASP A 48 17.71 -4.14 0.98
C ASP A 48 16.38 -4.02 0.24
N THR A 49 15.29 -3.86 1.00
CA THR A 49 13.94 -3.71 0.43
C THR A 49 13.82 -2.40 -0.34
N LEU A 50 14.41 -1.31 0.17
CA LEU A 50 14.48 -0.04 -0.53
C LEU A 50 15.25 -0.17 -1.83
N SER A 51 16.43 -0.81 -1.80
CA SER A 51 17.24 -1.08 -2.98
C SER A 51 16.49 -1.89 -4.04
N LEU A 52 15.76 -2.94 -3.61
CA LEU A 52 14.94 -3.76 -4.50
C LEU A 52 13.81 -2.92 -5.13
N LEU A 53 13.05 -2.16 -4.35
CA LEU A 53 11.98 -1.31 -4.87
C LEU A 53 12.50 -0.30 -5.88
N VAL A 54 13.62 0.36 -5.59
CA VAL A 54 14.25 1.30 -6.54
C VAL A 54 14.69 0.60 -7.83
N LYS A 55 15.21 -0.64 -7.74
CA LYS A 55 15.56 -1.43 -8.93
C LYS A 55 14.31 -1.77 -9.77
N LEU A 56 13.21 -2.13 -9.12
CA LEU A 56 11.93 -2.42 -9.78
C LEU A 56 11.33 -1.17 -10.44
N GLU A 57 11.35 -0.02 -9.76
CA GLU A 57 10.94 1.26 -10.34
C GLU A 57 11.77 1.62 -11.58
N LYS A 58 13.10 1.53 -11.48
CA LYS A 58 14.00 1.76 -12.64
C LYS A 58 13.70 0.81 -13.79
N ARG A 59 13.31 -0.42 -13.51
CA ARG A 59 12.93 -1.41 -14.54
C ARG A 59 11.61 -1.03 -15.21
N ALA A 60 10.59 -0.64 -14.43
CA ALA A 60 9.34 -0.12 -14.97
C ALA A 60 9.55 1.13 -15.82
N VAL A 61 10.37 2.06 -15.36
CA VAL A 61 10.75 3.27 -16.11
C VAL A 61 11.40 2.92 -17.44
N ARG A 62 12.40 2.02 -17.46
CA ARG A 62 13.05 1.58 -18.70
C ARG A 62 12.08 0.92 -19.67
N PHE A 63 11.21 0.03 -19.17
CA PHE A 63 10.20 -0.66 -19.95
C PHE A 63 9.25 0.31 -20.66
N LEU A 64 8.79 1.34 -19.95
CA LEU A 64 7.84 2.33 -20.45
C LEU A 64 8.52 3.34 -21.38
N LYS A 65 9.70 3.86 -21.00
CA LYS A 65 10.46 4.80 -21.84
C LYS A 65 10.89 4.19 -23.17
N ALA A 66 11.27 2.91 -23.20
CA ALA A 66 11.59 2.19 -24.44
C ALA A 66 10.39 2.10 -25.40
N ARG A 67 9.18 2.43 -24.94
CA ARG A 67 7.93 2.47 -25.73
C ARG A 67 7.42 3.89 -25.97
N GLY A 68 8.27 4.90 -25.70
CA GLY A 68 7.96 6.31 -25.95
C GLY A 68 7.12 7.00 -24.87
N HIS A 69 6.91 6.35 -23.70
CA HIS A 69 6.07 6.93 -22.65
C HIS A 69 6.86 7.75 -21.62
N ARG A 70 6.24 8.82 -21.13
CA ARG A 70 6.76 9.62 -20.03
C ARG A 70 6.56 8.89 -18.70
N THR A 71 7.51 9.08 -17.80
CA THR A 71 7.49 8.40 -16.51
C THR A 71 8.08 9.26 -15.40
N LEU A 72 7.54 9.14 -14.19
CA LEU A 72 8.09 9.70 -12.98
C LEU A 72 8.08 8.63 -11.88
N ALA A 73 9.25 8.20 -11.42
CA ALA A 73 9.36 7.31 -10.28
C ALA A 73 9.20 8.11 -8.98
N ILE A 74 8.35 7.63 -8.08
CA ILE A 74 8.17 8.20 -6.74
C ILE A 74 8.98 7.33 -5.78
N PRO A 75 10.09 7.83 -5.19
CA PRO A 75 10.94 7.02 -4.34
C PRO A 75 10.16 6.38 -3.17
N PRO A 76 10.43 5.10 -2.83
CA PRO A 76 9.71 4.37 -1.78
C PRO A 76 9.82 5.01 -0.39
N ASP A 77 10.86 5.81 -0.15
CA ASP A 77 11.12 6.54 1.09
C ASP A 77 10.80 8.05 0.98
N SER A 78 10.03 8.45 -0.02
CA SER A 78 9.72 9.87 -0.31
C SER A 78 9.07 10.61 0.86
N ASP A 79 8.32 9.91 1.71
CA ASP A 79 7.73 10.46 2.95
C ASP A 79 8.77 10.90 3.99
N ARG A 80 10.03 10.48 3.85
CA ARG A 80 11.14 10.80 4.75
C ARG A 80 12.03 11.94 4.24
N LYS A 81 11.91 12.28 2.95
CA LYS A 81 12.71 13.33 2.31
C LYS A 81 12.01 14.67 2.47
N LYS A 82 12.61 15.59 3.26
CA LYS A 82 12.09 16.94 3.47
C LYS A 82 12.76 17.93 2.51
N GLY A 83 12.02 18.98 2.10
CA GLY A 83 12.58 20.12 1.37
C GLY A 83 12.92 19.88 -0.10
N THR A 84 12.50 18.76 -0.69
CA THR A 84 12.71 18.46 -2.11
C THR A 84 11.38 18.59 -2.89
N PHE A 85 11.47 18.79 -4.21
CA PHE A 85 10.29 18.71 -5.10
C PHE A 85 9.48 17.43 -4.88
N ILE A 86 10.18 16.30 -4.65
CA ILE A 86 9.56 15.00 -4.37
C ILE A 86 8.77 15.02 -3.05
N SER A 87 9.23 15.74 -2.01
CA SER A 87 8.47 15.83 -0.76
C SER A 87 7.22 16.68 -0.89
N GLN A 88 7.24 17.70 -1.75
CA GLN A 88 6.04 18.47 -2.11
C GLN A 88 5.06 17.61 -2.89
N LEU A 89 5.56 16.82 -3.84
CA LEU A 89 4.76 15.86 -4.60
C LEU A 89 4.12 14.79 -3.70
N TYR A 90 4.85 14.33 -2.67
CA TYR A 90 4.35 13.32 -1.72
C TYR A 90 3.21 13.85 -0.84
N SER A 91 3.14 15.15 -0.58
CA SER A 91 1.99 15.75 0.10
C SER A 91 0.70 15.65 -0.72
N LEU A 92 0.82 15.58 -2.04
CA LEU A 92 -0.28 15.46 -2.99
C LEU A 92 -0.57 14.02 -3.40
N PHE A 93 0.44 13.14 -3.28
CA PHE A 93 0.37 11.75 -3.73
C PHE A 93 1.10 10.81 -2.77
N ASN A 94 0.46 9.73 -2.37
CA ASN A 94 1.10 8.70 -1.56
C ASN A 94 0.95 7.29 -2.17
N HIS A 95 1.92 6.42 -1.89
CA HIS A 95 1.95 5.06 -2.42
C HIS A 95 0.69 4.23 -2.09
N LYS A 96 0.06 4.47 -0.93
CA LYS A 96 -1.16 3.75 -0.54
C LYS A 96 -2.34 4.13 -1.41
N MET A 97 -2.43 5.41 -1.83
CA MET A 97 -3.46 5.87 -2.76
C MET A 97 -3.31 5.14 -4.10
N ALA A 98 -2.09 5.09 -4.66
CA ALA A 98 -1.83 4.31 -5.86
C ALA A 98 -2.16 2.83 -5.68
N ALA A 99 -1.74 2.24 -4.57
CA ALA A 99 -1.96 0.83 -4.30
C ALA A 99 -3.45 0.47 -4.17
N THR A 100 -4.25 1.29 -3.48
CA THR A 100 -5.70 1.07 -3.39
C THR A 100 -6.40 1.30 -4.74
N SER A 101 -5.97 2.31 -5.51
CA SER A 101 -6.49 2.57 -6.86
C SER A 101 -6.07 1.49 -7.87
N ALA A 102 -4.98 0.76 -7.59
CA ALA A 102 -4.51 -0.39 -8.36
C ALA A 102 -5.06 -1.73 -7.88
N GLY A 103 -6.00 -1.74 -6.91
CA GLY A 103 -6.61 -2.95 -6.38
C GLY A 103 -5.68 -3.86 -5.56
N LEU A 104 -4.53 -3.35 -5.11
CA LEU A 104 -3.56 -4.16 -4.34
C LEU A 104 -3.99 -4.42 -2.90
N GLY A 105 -5.02 -3.75 -2.43
CA GLY A 105 -5.57 -3.88 -1.09
C GLY A 105 -6.31 -2.62 -0.65
N TRP A 106 -6.76 -2.60 0.59
CA TRP A 106 -7.49 -1.48 1.21
C TRP A 106 -6.68 -0.85 2.33
N ILE A 107 -7.10 0.30 2.82
CA ILE A 107 -6.53 0.87 4.04
C ILE A 107 -7.23 0.25 5.24
N GLY A 108 -6.48 -0.46 6.06
CA GLY A 108 -6.99 -1.05 7.29
C GLY A 108 -7.27 -0.01 8.38
N LYS A 109 -8.00 -0.40 9.42
CA LYS A 109 -8.27 0.42 10.60
C LYS A 109 -7.00 0.96 11.27
N ASN A 110 -5.87 0.28 11.07
CA ASN A 110 -4.54 0.72 11.52
C ASN A 110 -3.86 1.75 10.58
N GLY A 111 -4.54 2.19 9.53
CA GLY A 111 -4.02 3.15 8.55
C GLY A 111 -2.93 2.60 7.61
N LEU A 112 -2.71 1.28 7.58
CA LEU A 112 -1.76 0.64 6.67
C LEU A 112 -2.51 0.05 5.46
N LEU A 113 -1.80 -0.11 4.34
CA LEU A 113 -2.32 -0.93 3.25
C LEU A 113 -2.39 -2.37 3.73
N ILE A 114 -3.55 -2.99 3.59
CA ILE A 114 -3.78 -4.40 3.89
C ILE A 114 -4.01 -5.12 2.57
N ASN A 115 -3.14 -6.05 2.26
CA ASN A 115 -3.34 -7.00 1.17
C ASN A 115 -3.92 -8.30 1.74
N ILE A 116 -4.77 -8.99 0.99
CA ILE A 116 -5.45 -10.19 1.48
C ILE A 116 -4.47 -11.32 1.83
N GLU A 117 -3.42 -11.48 1.04
CA GLU A 117 -2.43 -12.55 1.18
C GLU A 117 -1.23 -12.12 2.04
N HIS A 118 -0.82 -10.87 1.95
CA HIS A 118 0.40 -10.35 2.58
C HIS A 118 0.12 -9.48 3.81
N GLY A 119 -1.16 -9.17 4.10
CA GLY A 119 -1.54 -8.30 5.21
C GLY A 119 -0.90 -6.91 5.13
N PRO A 120 -0.50 -6.34 6.27
CA PRO A 120 0.10 -5.00 6.33
C PRO A 120 1.62 -4.98 6.07
N ARG A 121 2.19 -6.02 5.46
CA ARG A 121 3.64 -6.18 5.33
C ARG A 121 4.23 -5.67 4.04
N LEU A 122 3.41 -5.25 3.07
CA LEU A 122 3.91 -4.73 1.81
C LEU A 122 4.64 -3.40 1.97
N SER A 123 5.87 -3.35 1.49
CA SER A 123 6.56 -2.10 1.18
C SER A 123 6.27 -1.71 -0.26
N LEU A 124 6.03 -0.42 -0.50
CA LEU A 124 5.46 0.08 -1.75
C LEU A 124 6.42 1.00 -2.49
N GLY A 125 6.41 0.89 -3.82
CA GLY A 125 7.00 1.84 -4.77
C GLY A 125 5.98 2.18 -5.86
N THR A 126 6.17 3.31 -6.55
CA THR A 126 5.23 3.76 -7.57
C THR A 126 5.94 4.44 -8.72
N VAL A 127 5.52 4.12 -9.94
CA VAL A 127 5.93 4.84 -11.15
C VAL A 127 4.70 5.42 -11.82
N LEU A 128 4.64 6.76 -11.92
CA LEU A 128 3.64 7.47 -12.68
C LEU A 128 3.98 7.44 -14.17
N THR A 129 2.97 7.41 -15.04
CA THR A 129 3.17 7.38 -16.49
C THR A 129 1.94 7.86 -17.28
N ASP A 130 2.18 8.35 -18.49
CA ASP A 130 1.14 8.65 -19.48
C ASP A 130 0.81 7.44 -20.38
N ALA A 131 1.45 6.28 -20.13
CA ALA A 131 1.21 5.09 -20.90
C ALA A 131 -0.26 4.64 -20.79
N PRO A 132 -0.94 4.28 -21.91
CA PRO A 132 -2.34 3.86 -21.91
C PRO A 132 -2.50 2.43 -21.37
N LEU A 133 -2.09 2.25 -20.11
CA LEU A 133 -2.24 1.01 -19.38
C LEU A 133 -3.68 0.85 -18.92
N ARG A 134 -4.33 -0.27 -19.25
CA ARG A 134 -5.65 -0.59 -18.71
C ARG A 134 -5.53 -0.74 -17.18
N PRO A 135 -6.26 0.07 -16.38
CA PRO A 135 -6.17 -0.01 -14.92
C PRO A 135 -6.75 -1.32 -14.40
N ASP A 136 -6.34 -1.69 -13.20
CA ASP A 136 -7.00 -2.70 -12.39
C ASP A 136 -8.20 -2.09 -11.66
N LEU A 137 -9.08 -2.93 -11.11
CA LEU A 137 -10.25 -2.47 -10.35
C LEU A 137 -9.79 -1.89 -9.01
N PRO A 138 -10.21 -0.67 -8.65
CA PRO A 138 -9.80 -0.05 -7.40
C PRO A 138 -10.52 -0.68 -6.20
N MET A 139 -9.91 -0.59 -5.02
CA MET A 139 -10.58 -0.82 -3.74
C MET A 139 -11.23 0.47 -3.27
N GLU A 140 -12.52 0.41 -2.96
CA GLU A 140 -13.30 1.59 -2.50
C GLU A 140 -13.57 1.56 -1.00
N HIS A 141 -13.60 0.38 -0.39
CA HIS A 141 -13.94 0.17 1.01
C HIS A 141 -12.95 -0.74 1.70
N GLY A 142 -12.87 -0.61 3.04
CA GLY A 142 -12.14 -1.52 3.90
C GLY A 142 -12.80 -2.90 3.96
N LEU A 143 -12.00 -3.91 4.27
CA LEU A 143 -12.48 -5.29 4.49
C LEU A 143 -12.08 -5.78 5.89
N CYS A 144 -11.85 -4.88 6.85
CA CYS A 144 -11.56 -5.25 8.23
C CYS A 144 -12.82 -5.77 8.96
N GLY A 145 -14.01 -5.29 8.58
CA GLY A 145 -15.28 -5.71 9.14
C GLY A 145 -15.33 -5.54 10.68
N ALA A 146 -15.75 -6.58 11.39
CA ALA A 146 -15.83 -6.57 12.85
C ALA A 146 -14.47 -6.65 13.57
N CYS A 147 -13.36 -6.91 12.85
CA CYS A 147 -12.05 -7.02 13.48
C CYS A 147 -11.57 -5.68 14.07
N ILE A 148 -11.21 -5.69 15.37
CA ILE A 148 -10.70 -4.53 16.11
C ILE A 148 -9.36 -4.80 16.80
N LEU A 149 -8.69 -5.91 16.52
CA LEU A 149 -7.46 -6.34 17.19
C LEU A 149 -6.37 -5.24 17.21
N CYS A 150 -6.15 -4.55 16.09
CA CYS A 150 -5.15 -3.48 16.03
C CYS A 150 -5.52 -2.27 16.89
N ARG A 151 -6.81 -2.00 17.14
CA ARG A 151 -7.31 -0.95 18.04
C ARG A 151 -7.07 -1.36 19.49
N GLU A 152 -7.51 -2.56 19.88
CA GLU A 152 -7.40 -3.05 21.27
C GLU A 152 -5.95 -3.15 21.74
N HIS A 153 -5.04 -3.58 20.86
CA HIS A 153 -3.62 -3.72 21.16
C HIS A 153 -2.78 -2.47 20.88
N CYS A 154 -3.41 -1.34 20.57
CA CYS A 154 -2.69 -0.08 20.34
C CYS A 154 -2.34 0.59 21.69
N PRO A 155 -1.07 0.62 22.14
CA PRO A 155 -0.70 1.15 23.43
C PRO A 155 -0.91 2.67 23.56
N SER A 156 -0.95 3.37 22.43
CA SER A 156 -1.24 4.81 22.39
C SER A 156 -2.71 5.15 22.10
N GLN A 157 -3.57 4.14 21.95
CA GLN A 157 -4.98 4.31 21.58
C GLN A 157 -5.18 5.20 20.35
N ALA A 158 -4.20 5.15 19.44
CA ALA A 158 -4.20 5.99 18.24
C ALA A 158 -5.18 5.51 17.17
N ILE A 159 -5.57 4.22 17.17
CA ILE A 159 -6.45 3.62 16.16
C ILE A 159 -7.89 3.78 16.62
N THR A 160 -8.71 4.45 15.80
CA THR A 160 -10.11 4.78 16.16
C THR A 160 -11.04 3.58 16.07
N GLY A 161 -10.76 2.66 15.14
CA GLY A 161 -11.61 1.53 14.81
C GLY A 161 -12.57 1.80 13.64
N ALA A 162 -12.56 3.01 13.08
CA ALA A 162 -13.38 3.33 11.91
C ALA A 162 -13.00 2.45 10.71
N GLU A 163 -14.00 2.06 9.92
CA GLU A 163 -13.78 1.33 8.66
C GLU A 163 -13.43 2.33 7.56
N TRP A 164 -12.42 1.99 6.77
CA TRP A 164 -11.99 2.85 5.68
C TRP A 164 -12.95 2.82 4.49
N SER A 165 -13.17 3.98 3.92
CA SER A 165 -13.65 4.15 2.55
C SER A 165 -12.78 5.18 1.84
N ARG A 166 -12.82 5.23 0.53
CA ARG A 166 -12.02 6.20 -0.24
C ARG A 166 -12.37 7.65 0.12
N ALA A 167 -13.59 7.92 0.52
CA ALA A 167 -14.05 9.25 0.93
C ALA A 167 -13.69 9.61 2.38
N LEU A 168 -13.29 8.62 3.22
CA LEU A 168 -13.01 8.87 4.63
C LEU A 168 -11.65 9.52 4.81
N PRO A 169 -11.54 10.69 5.48
CA PRO A 169 -10.27 11.30 5.79
C PRO A 169 -9.39 10.38 6.64
N PHE A 170 -8.09 10.34 6.37
CA PHE A 170 -7.15 9.46 7.08
C PHE A 170 -7.10 9.72 8.59
N VAL A 171 -7.34 10.96 9.03
CA VAL A 171 -7.36 11.35 10.45
C VAL A 171 -8.45 10.64 11.23
N GLU A 172 -9.53 10.22 10.56
CA GLU A 172 -10.63 9.44 11.16
C GLU A 172 -10.23 8.00 11.45
N LEU A 173 -9.17 7.49 10.82
CA LEU A 173 -8.66 6.14 11.08
C LEU A 173 -7.63 6.12 12.20
N VAL A 174 -6.68 7.06 12.18
CA VAL A 174 -5.52 7.05 13.08
C VAL A 174 -5.16 8.45 13.56
N LYS A 175 -5.12 8.64 14.87
CA LYS A 175 -4.59 9.82 15.56
C LYS A 175 -3.07 9.82 15.47
N LEU A 176 -2.52 10.37 14.39
CA LEU A 176 -1.08 10.29 14.09
C LEU A 176 -0.19 10.90 15.18
N SER A 177 -0.63 11.96 15.86
CA SER A 177 0.12 12.58 16.95
C SER A 177 0.36 11.58 18.08
N ALA A 178 -0.69 10.91 18.57
CA ALA A 178 -0.59 9.91 19.63
C ALA A 178 0.34 8.74 19.24
N CYS A 179 0.22 8.24 17.99
CA CYS A 179 1.11 7.19 17.48
C CYS A 179 2.57 7.65 17.42
N ARG A 180 2.82 8.88 16.97
CA ARG A 180 4.19 9.45 16.86
C ARG A 180 4.81 9.66 18.22
N SER A 181 4.08 10.20 19.20
CA SER A 181 4.55 10.37 20.57
C SER A 181 4.96 9.04 21.21
N HIS A 182 4.10 8.01 21.10
CA HIS A 182 4.44 6.67 21.59
C HIS A 182 5.70 6.09 20.92
N LYS A 183 5.85 6.27 19.62
CA LYS A 183 7.07 5.83 18.91
C LYS A 183 8.31 6.56 19.37
N ALA A 184 8.22 7.86 19.66
CA ALA A 184 9.33 8.66 20.15
C ALA A 184 9.77 8.18 21.54
N THR A 185 8.82 7.97 22.47
CA THR A 185 9.08 7.40 23.80
C THR A 185 9.76 6.03 23.67
N LYS A 186 9.19 5.12 22.87
CA LYS A 186 9.73 3.78 22.68
C LYS A 186 11.15 3.78 22.07
N ARG A 187 11.46 4.73 21.20
CA ARG A 187 12.82 4.88 20.67
C ARG A 187 13.79 5.31 21.76
N ALA A 188 13.37 6.22 22.63
CA ALA A 188 14.20 6.71 23.74
C ALA A 188 14.46 5.62 24.80
N THR A 189 13.47 4.77 25.09
CA THR A 189 13.57 3.72 26.12
C THR A 189 14.21 2.43 25.62
N ASP A 190 13.76 1.93 24.45
CA ASP A 190 14.09 0.59 23.97
C ASP A 190 15.04 0.60 22.77
N GLY A 191 15.44 1.77 22.26
CA GLY A 191 16.23 1.93 21.04
C GLY A 191 15.50 1.48 19.75
N LYS A 192 14.25 1.03 19.84
CA LYS A 192 13.49 0.48 18.70
C LYS A 192 12.80 1.61 17.91
N PRO A 193 13.05 1.75 16.60
CA PRO A 193 12.55 2.87 15.82
C PRO A 193 11.03 2.84 15.58
N ASN A 194 10.40 1.68 15.73
CA ASN A 194 8.97 1.48 15.45
C ASN A 194 8.31 0.55 16.46
N CYS A 195 7.07 0.87 16.83
CA CYS A 195 6.25 -0.01 17.67
C CYS A 195 5.88 -1.32 16.94
N GLY A 196 5.26 -1.21 15.74
CA GLY A 196 4.93 -2.35 14.87
C GLY A 196 3.84 -3.30 15.37
N LEU A 197 3.23 -3.08 16.54
CA LEU A 197 2.20 -3.97 17.10
C LEU A 197 1.01 -4.15 16.18
N CYS A 198 0.51 -3.06 15.59
CA CYS A 198 -0.63 -3.12 14.65
C CYS A 198 -0.33 -3.88 13.34
N ILE A 199 0.95 -4.07 13.00
CA ILE A 199 1.37 -4.94 11.90
C ILE A 199 1.35 -6.40 12.36
N ASN A 200 1.92 -6.64 13.53
CA ASN A 200 2.13 -8.00 14.02
C ASN A 200 0.82 -8.68 14.45
N ILE A 201 -0.15 -7.91 14.99
CA ILE A 201 -1.43 -8.46 15.45
C ILE A 201 -2.45 -8.65 14.32
N CYS A 202 -2.23 -8.03 13.15
CA CYS A 202 -3.17 -8.10 12.03
C CYS A 202 -3.31 -9.55 11.54
N PRO A 203 -4.55 -10.09 11.46
CA PRO A 203 -4.78 -11.47 11.04
C PRO A 203 -4.55 -11.70 9.55
N TYR A 204 -4.65 -10.64 8.73
CA TYR A 204 -4.43 -10.76 7.30
C TYR A 204 -2.97 -11.07 6.97
N GLY A 205 -2.76 -11.94 5.99
CA GLY A 205 -1.45 -12.33 5.49
C GLY A 205 -0.64 -13.20 6.46
N ARG A 206 -1.25 -13.79 7.47
CA ARG A 206 -0.63 -14.84 8.26
C ARG A 206 -0.75 -16.18 7.54
N LYS A 207 0.35 -16.95 7.50
CA LYS A 207 0.36 -18.30 6.93
C LYS A 207 -0.22 -19.34 7.90
N GLU A 208 -0.23 -19.04 9.20
CA GLU A 208 -0.72 -19.91 10.26
C GLU A 208 -2.15 -19.51 10.65
N THR A 209 -2.95 -20.52 10.88
CA THR A 209 -4.36 -20.39 11.24
C THR A 209 -4.53 -19.70 12.60
N ILE A 210 -5.52 -18.83 12.70
CA ILE A 210 -5.89 -18.06 13.90
C ILE A 210 -6.34 -18.95 15.08
N SER A 211 -6.16 -20.26 15.01
CA SER A 211 -6.38 -21.18 16.16
C SER A 211 -5.62 -20.77 17.41
N ASP A 212 -4.47 -20.11 17.28
CA ASP A 212 -3.62 -19.72 18.41
C ASP A 212 -4.15 -18.54 19.23
N PHE A 213 -5.21 -17.84 18.74
CA PHE A 213 -5.80 -16.67 19.41
C PHE A 213 -7.30 -16.83 19.70
N GLY A 214 -7.90 -18.00 19.53
CA GLY A 214 -9.31 -18.25 19.83
C GLY A 214 -10.33 -17.44 18.98
N LEU A 215 -9.89 -16.79 17.92
CA LEU A 215 -10.73 -15.99 17.03
C LEU A 215 -11.07 -16.79 15.78
N ARG A 216 -12.36 -16.99 15.55
CA ARG A 216 -12.84 -17.66 14.31
C ARG A 216 -12.54 -16.78 13.10
N ASN A 217 -11.76 -17.34 12.18
CA ASN A 217 -11.48 -16.74 10.87
C ASN A 217 -12.66 -17.00 9.93
N GLU A 218 -13.72 -16.25 10.04
CA GLU A 218 -14.64 -16.13 8.91
C GLU A 218 -14.02 -15.14 7.93
N LYS A 219 -13.44 -15.65 6.83
CA LYS A 219 -13.10 -14.80 5.68
C LYS A 219 -14.37 -14.05 5.29
N PRO A 220 -14.33 -12.73 5.10
CA PRO A 220 -15.52 -11.98 4.71
C PRO A 220 -16.17 -12.62 3.49
N LYS A 221 -17.48 -12.91 3.54
CA LYS A 221 -18.23 -13.51 2.43
C LYS A 221 -18.08 -12.77 1.11
N ALA A 222 -17.77 -11.47 1.15
CA ALA A 222 -17.47 -10.64 -0.01
C ALA A 222 -16.24 -11.10 -0.82
N TYR A 223 -15.30 -11.86 -0.22
CA TYR A 223 -14.12 -12.37 -0.94
C TYR A 223 -14.44 -13.58 -1.82
N LEU A 224 -15.40 -14.41 -1.43
CA LEU A 224 -15.80 -15.60 -2.19
C LEU A 224 -16.50 -15.26 -3.52
N SER A 225 -17.12 -14.07 -3.62
CA SER A 225 -17.73 -13.60 -4.87
C SER A 225 -16.75 -13.04 -5.90
N LEU A 226 -15.55 -12.63 -5.47
CA LEU A 226 -14.50 -12.09 -6.36
C LEU A 226 -13.61 -13.19 -6.96
N SER A 227 -13.54 -14.37 -6.31
CA SER A 227 -12.73 -15.50 -6.78
C SER A 227 -13.48 -16.48 -7.70
N SER A 228 -14.82 -16.38 -7.78
CA SER A 228 -15.66 -17.26 -8.59
C SER A 228 -16.13 -16.66 -9.92
N GLY A 229 -15.66 -15.46 -10.28
CA GLY A 229 -15.82 -14.87 -11.60
C GLY A 229 -14.92 -15.56 -12.63
N GLY A 230 -15.19 -16.84 -12.91
CA GLY A 230 -14.61 -17.56 -14.02
C GLY A 230 -14.90 -16.80 -15.32
N ILE A 231 -13.86 -16.49 -16.05
CA ILE A 231 -13.90 -15.99 -17.42
C ILE A 231 -14.58 -17.10 -18.25
N ALA A 232 -15.81 -16.90 -18.61
CA ALA A 232 -16.42 -17.59 -19.73
C ALA A 232 -16.29 -16.67 -20.94
N CYS A 233 -15.67 -17.19 -21.99
CA CYS A 233 -15.46 -16.74 -23.37
C CYS A 233 -15.81 -15.32 -23.76
#